data_3fa99d6dbb8d2217189f0f19935bb89b
#
_entry.id   3fa99d6dbb8d2217189f0f19935bb89b
#
_cell.length_a   1.000
_cell.length_b   1.000
_cell.length_c   1.000
_cell.angle_alpha   90.00
_cell.angle_beta   90.00
_cell.angle_gamma   90.00
#
_symmetry.space_group_name_H-M   'P 1'
#
loop_
_entity.id
_entity.type
_entity.pdbx_description
1 polymer ?
#
loop_
_entity_poly.entity_id
_entity_poly.type
_entity_poly.pdbx_seq_one_letter_code
_entity_poly.pdbx_strand_id
1 'polypeptide(L)'
;EIAGLIGPNGAGKTTVFNLLTSVYQPTHGTILLDGKDIHGMSTAQINHAGIARTFQNIRLFSNLTVEENITVAMGPQIKYGLASSILHLPPYRWEERVAHERAMELLSIFHMEDMANAQAGSLPYGAQRRLEILRALATNPSLLLLDEPAAGMNPSETAELTDNILAIRDTFKIAVLLIEHDMNLVMNICEGIAVLNFGKLI
;
A
#
# COMPACT_ATOMS: atom_id res chain seq x y z
N GLU A 1 -10.36 9.32 5.32
CA GLU A 1 -10.95 9.79 4.06
C GLU A 1 -10.49 8.89 2.91
N ILE A 2 -11.39 8.60 1.95
CA ILE A 2 -11.05 7.94 0.68
C ILE A 2 -11.33 8.90 -0.46
N ALA A 3 -10.32 9.18 -1.27
CA ALA A 3 -10.43 10.02 -2.46
C ALA A 3 -10.12 9.22 -3.74
N GLY A 4 -10.90 9.48 -4.80
CA GLY A 4 -10.70 8.87 -6.11
C GLY A 4 -10.02 9.86 -7.07
N LEU A 5 -9.02 9.41 -7.82
CA LEU A 5 -8.42 10.13 -8.93
C LEU A 5 -8.81 9.43 -10.23
N ILE A 6 -9.74 9.99 -10.97
CA ILE A 6 -10.26 9.41 -12.19
C ILE A 6 -9.89 10.25 -13.43
N GLY A 7 -10.07 9.69 -14.60
CA GLY A 7 -9.83 10.37 -15.88
C GLY A 7 -9.47 9.38 -16.98
N PRO A 8 -9.49 9.80 -18.25
CA PRO A 8 -9.15 8.93 -19.37
C PRO A 8 -7.69 8.45 -19.34
N ASN A 9 -7.39 7.46 -20.17
CA ASN A 9 -6.01 7.01 -20.35
C ASN A 9 -5.15 8.16 -20.87
N GLY A 10 -3.94 8.32 -20.30
CA GLY A 10 -3.07 9.45 -20.62
C GLY A 10 -3.43 10.77 -19.93
N ALA A 11 -4.46 10.82 -19.08
CA ALA A 11 -4.82 12.05 -18.35
C ALA A 11 -3.75 12.52 -17.35
N GLY A 12 -2.80 11.65 -16.96
CA GLY A 12 -1.72 11.97 -16.04
C GLY A 12 -1.89 11.39 -14.63
N LYS A 13 -2.86 10.48 -14.40
CA LYS A 13 -3.13 9.88 -13.08
C LYS A 13 -1.89 9.22 -12.48
N THR A 14 -1.23 8.34 -13.22
CA THR A 14 0.02 7.68 -12.80
C THR A 14 1.16 8.69 -12.61
N THR A 15 1.17 9.78 -13.37
CA THR A 15 2.14 10.88 -13.17
C THR A 15 1.94 11.55 -11.82
N VAL A 16 0.70 11.80 -11.40
CA VAL A 16 0.40 12.31 -10.05
C VAL A 16 0.94 11.35 -8.99
N PHE A 17 0.68 10.05 -9.09
CA PHE A 17 1.22 9.06 -8.16
C PHE A 17 2.75 9.03 -8.14
N ASN A 18 3.39 9.17 -9.30
CA ASN A 18 4.85 9.23 -9.40
C ASN A 18 5.43 10.50 -8.76
N LEU A 19 4.72 11.62 -8.80
CA LEU A 19 5.09 12.85 -8.10
C LEU A 19 4.93 12.70 -6.59
N LEU A 20 3.79 12.17 -6.12
CA LEU A 20 3.54 11.94 -4.70
C LEU A 20 4.52 10.96 -4.05
N THR A 21 5.03 9.99 -4.82
CA THR A 21 6.01 9.00 -4.35
C THR A 21 7.45 9.36 -4.69
N SER A 22 7.70 10.57 -5.20
CA SER A 22 9.04 11.09 -5.55
C SER A 22 9.80 10.23 -6.58
N VAL A 23 9.08 9.45 -7.40
CA VAL A 23 9.64 8.83 -8.61
C VAL A 23 9.97 9.91 -9.65
N TYR A 24 9.12 10.95 -9.73
CA TYR A 24 9.38 12.17 -10.46
C TYR A 24 9.41 13.36 -9.51
N GLN A 25 10.24 14.35 -9.81
CA GLN A 25 10.25 15.62 -9.08
C GLN A 25 9.40 16.66 -9.84
N PRO A 26 8.58 17.47 -9.15
CA PRO A 26 7.84 18.55 -9.80
C PRO A 26 8.80 19.62 -10.31
N THR A 27 8.57 20.10 -11.53
CA THR A 27 9.34 21.23 -12.10
C THR A 27 8.97 22.55 -11.42
N HIS A 28 7.70 22.70 -11.03
CA HIS A 28 7.16 23.86 -10.33
C HIS A 28 6.08 23.39 -9.33
N GLY A 29 5.86 24.23 -8.31
CA GLY A 29 4.89 23.93 -7.25
C GLY A 29 5.50 23.15 -6.08
N THR A 30 4.69 22.89 -5.07
CA THR A 30 5.07 22.19 -3.83
C THR A 30 4.08 21.05 -3.56
N ILE A 31 4.56 19.99 -2.92
CA ILE A 31 3.73 18.88 -2.46
C ILE A 31 3.86 18.83 -0.93
N LEU A 32 2.72 18.95 -0.25
CA LEU A 32 2.68 18.95 1.20
C LEU A 32 2.01 17.67 1.71
N LEU A 33 2.65 16.99 2.65
CA LEU A 33 2.08 15.90 3.43
C LEU A 33 1.94 16.40 4.88
N ASP A 34 0.73 16.46 5.39
CA ASP A 34 0.43 16.99 6.73
C ASP A 34 1.11 18.35 6.99
N GLY A 35 1.07 19.24 5.98
CA GLY A 35 1.66 20.57 6.02
C GLY A 35 3.17 20.63 5.89
N LYS A 36 3.87 19.50 5.73
CA LYS A 36 5.32 19.42 5.51
C LYS A 36 5.63 19.28 4.03
N ASP A 37 6.53 20.09 3.52
CA ASP A 37 7.01 19.96 2.14
C ASP A 37 7.85 18.68 1.99
N ILE A 38 7.45 17.84 1.04
CA ILE A 38 8.14 16.58 0.71
C ILE A 38 8.99 16.70 -0.57
N HIS A 39 9.15 17.89 -1.11
CA HIS A 39 9.98 18.15 -2.30
C HIS A 39 11.43 17.71 -2.06
N GLY A 40 12.04 17.06 -3.05
CA GLY A 40 13.43 16.61 -2.99
C GLY A 40 13.70 15.38 -2.11
N MET A 41 12.67 14.84 -1.43
CA MET A 41 12.81 13.57 -0.71
C MET A 41 13.01 12.42 -1.69
N SER A 42 13.77 11.40 -1.29
CA SER A 42 13.84 10.12 -2.00
C SER A 42 12.58 9.29 -1.75
N THR A 43 12.33 8.28 -2.61
CA THR A 43 11.19 7.35 -2.43
C THR A 43 11.19 6.67 -1.06
N ALA A 44 12.36 6.33 -0.52
CA ALA A 44 12.49 5.76 0.82
C ALA A 44 12.10 6.78 1.91
N GLN A 45 12.53 8.04 1.78
CA GLN A 45 12.14 9.11 2.70
C GLN A 45 10.65 9.40 2.66
N ILE A 46 10.03 9.35 1.46
CA ILE A 46 8.57 9.48 1.29
C ILE A 46 7.82 8.35 2.01
N ASN A 47 8.30 7.11 1.88
CA ASN A 47 7.70 5.99 2.62
C ASN A 47 7.82 6.18 4.14
N HIS A 48 8.99 6.59 4.63
CA HIS A 48 9.18 6.94 6.05
C HIS A 48 8.34 8.13 6.50
N ALA A 49 8.05 9.06 5.60
CA ALA A 49 7.17 10.20 5.89
C ALA A 49 5.69 9.80 6.00
N GLY A 50 5.34 8.57 5.56
CA GLY A 50 4.01 8.01 5.74
C GLY A 50 3.21 7.81 4.45
N ILE A 51 3.83 7.82 3.26
CA ILE A 51 3.15 7.48 2.00
C ILE A 51 3.56 6.07 1.57
N ALA A 52 2.59 5.17 1.46
CA ALA A 52 2.78 3.86 0.84
C ALA A 52 1.99 3.75 -0.46
N ARG A 53 2.49 2.95 -1.41
CA ARG A 53 1.87 2.76 -2.72
C ARG A 53 1.88 1.29 -3.12
N THR A 54 0.75 0.82 -3.68
CA THR A 54 0.71 -0.38 -4.51
C THR A 54 1.02 -0.02 -5.97
N PHE A 55 1.39 -1.02 -6.77
CA PHE A 55 1.70 -0.81 -8.19
C PHE A 55 0.64 -1.50 -9.06
N GLN A 56 0.43 -1.02 -10.28
CA GLN A 56 -0.46 -1.64 -11.24
C GLN A 56 -0.08 -3.11 -11.51
N ASN A 57 1.21 -3.39 -11.66
CA ASN A 57 1.74 -4.76 -11.72
C ASN A 57 2.17 -5.21 -10.32
N ILE A 58 1.67 -6.35 -9.87
CA ILE A 58 1.99 -6.93 -8.56
C ILE A 58 3.52 -7.10 -8.41
N ARG A 59 4.04 -6.58 -7.30
CA ARG A 59 5.48 -6.63 -6.98
C ARG A 59 5.70 -7.33 -5.65
N LEU A 60 5.51 -8.64 -5.64
CA LEU A 60 5.78 -9.49 -4.49
C LEU A 60 7.13 -10.18 -4.62
N PHE A 61 7.71 -10.53 -3.48
CA PHE A 61 8.82 -11.48 -3.42
C PHE A 61 8.25 -12.89 -3.55
N SER A 62 8.13 -13.39 -4.78
CA SER A 62 7.41 -14.62 -5.12
C SER A 62 7.96 -15.87 -4.44
N ASN A 63 9.25 -15.90 -4.11
CA ASN A 63 9.92 -17.01 -3.42
C ASN A 63 9.82 -16.95 -1.89
N LEU A 64 9.36 -15.82 -1.34
CA LEU A 64 9.11 -15.66 0.09
C LEU A 64 7.68 -16.08 0.42
N THR A 65 7.44 -16.44 1.67
CA THR A 65 6.09 -16.71 2.17
C THR A 65 5.25 -15.43 2.23
N VAL A 66 3.98 -15.58 2.43
CA VAL A 66 3.03 -14.48 2.64
C VAL A 66 3.45 -13.63 3.85
N GLU A 67 3.75 -14.28 4.97
CA GLU A 67 4.22 -13.61 6.18
C GLU A 67 5.55 -12.90 5.96
N GLU A 68 6.52 -13.55 5.32
CA GLU A 68 7.83 -12.95 5.03
C GLU A 68 7.72 -11.72 4.12
N ASN A 69 6.79 -11.70 3.17
CA ASN A 69 6.53 -10.51 2.35
C ASN A 69 6.09 -9.31 3.19
N ILE A 70 5.30 -9.54 4.24
CA ILE A 70 4.83 -8.49 5.16
C ILE A 70 5.97 -8.05 6.08
N THR A 71 6.68 -9.00 6.70
CA THR A 71 7.74 -8.71 7.67
C THR A 71 8.93 -8.00 7.05
N VAL A 72 9.30 -8.32 5.79
CA VAL A 72 10.34 -7.59 5.05
C VAL A 72 9.97 -6.12 4.86
N ALA A 73 8.68 -5.79 4.66
CA ALA A 73 8.24 -4.41 4.53
C ALA A 73 8.34 -3.62 5.85
N MET A 74 8.32 -4.30 7.00
CA MET A 74 8.55 -3.69 8.32
C MET A 74 10.03 -3.39 8.60
N GLY A 75 10.96 -3.91 7.78
CA GLY A 75 12.40 -3.81 7.98
C GLY A 75 12.93 -2.44 8.38
N PRO A 76 12.46 -1.32 7.80
CA PRO A 76 12.85 0.02 8.21
C PRO A 76 12.49 0.39 9.66
N GLN A 77 11.56 -0.32 10.29
CA GLN A 77 11.11 -0.10 11.67
C GLN A 77 11.87 -0.99 12.69
N ILE A 78 12.60 -1.98 12.20
CA ILE A 78 13.37 -2.93 13.00
C ILE A 78 14.66 -2.27 13.50
N LYS A 79 14.91 -2.35 14.81
CA LYS A 79 16.00 -1.62 15.48
C LYS A 79 17.20 -2.48 15.90
N TYR A 80 17.15 -3.80 15.72
CA TYR A 80 18.29 -4.63 16.11
C TYR A 80 19.45 -4.52 15.12
N GLY A 81 20.69 -4.54 15.66
CA GLY A 81 21.90 -4.51 14.85
C GLY A 81 22.28 -5.90 14.31
N LEU A 82 23.16 -5.93 13.29
CA LEU A 82 23.67 -7.16 12.66
C LEU A 82 24.20 -8.21 13.66
N ALA A 83 24.88 -7.78 14.73
CA ALA A 83 25.38 -8.69 15.75
C ALA A 83 24.26 -9.41 16.51
N SER A 84 23.15 -8.71 16.82
CA SER A 84 21.98 -9.30 17.47
C SER A 84 21.26 -10.29 16.58
N SER A 85 21.22 -10.02 15.29
CA SER A 85 20.62 -10.89 14.27
C SER A 85 21.40 -12.19 14.11
N ILE A 86 22.73 -12.10 13.96
CA ILE A 86 23.61 -13.29 13.77
C ILE A 86 23.63 -14.19 15.01
N LEU A 87 23.63 -13.61 16.21
CA LEU A 87 23.74 -14.34 17.48
C LEU A 87 22.35 -14.70 18.07
N HIS A 88 21.24 -14.38 17.40
CA HIS A 88 19.86 -14.61 17.86
C HIS A 88 19.63 -14.15 19.31
N LEU A 89 20.19 -12.98 19.67
CA LEU A 89 20.10 -12.43 21.03
C LEU A 89 18.64 -12.05 21.40
N PRO A 90 18.32 -11.89 22.70
CA PRO A 90 16.97 -11.59 23.13
C PRO A 90 16.26 -10.43 22.41
N PRO A 91 16.93 -9.29 22.07
CA PRO A 91 16.29 -8.22 21.28
C PRO A 91 15.80 -8.69 19.90
N TYR A 92 16.59 -9.52 19.19
CA TYR A 92 16.20 -10.09 17.91
C TYR A 92 14.95 -10.97 18.03
N ARG A 93 14.93 -11.90 18.99
CA ARG A 93 13.77 -12.81 19.19
C ARG A 93 12.51 -12.07 19.57
N TRP A 94 12.64 -10.97 20.32
CA TRP A 94 11.50 -10.17 20.71
C TRP A 94 10.93 -9.41 19.50
N GLU A 95 11.78 -8.76 18.70
CA GLU A 95 11.34 -8.02 17.51
C GLU A 95 10.77 -8.96 16.43
N GLU A 96 11.32 -10.16 16.25
CA GLU A 96 10.73 -11.16 15.34
C GLU A 96 9.33 -11.59 15.78
N ARG A 97 9.13 -11.78 17.08
CA ARG A 97 7.80 -12.10 17.60
C ARG A 97 6.82 -10.95 17.37
N VAL A 98 7.23 -9.72 17.64
CA VAL A 98 6.40 -8.53 17.39
C VAL A 98 6.08 -8.40 15.91
N ALA A 99 7.05 -8.64 15.01
CA ALA A 99 6.85 -8.62 13.57
C ALA A 99 5.87 -9.73 13.12
N HIS A 100 6.00 -10.94 13.68
CA HIS A 100 5.06 -12.04 13.43
C HIS A 100 3.64 -11.68 13.89
N GLU A 101 3.47 -11.23 15.14
CA GLU A 101 2.17 -10.82 15.69
C GLU A 101 1.52 -9.74 14.82
N ARG A 102 2.30 -8.74 14.39
CA ARG A 102 1.83 -7.68 13.51
C ARG A 102 1.50 -8.18 12.10
N ALA A 103 2.27 -9.11 11.54
CA ALA A 103 1.96 -9.73 10.25
C ALA A 103 0.65 -10.51 10.32
N MET A 104 0.42 -11.28 11.37
CA MET A 104 -0.82 -12.04 11.57
C MET A 104 -2.03 -11.12 11.76
N GLU A 105 -1.87 -10.01 12.50
CA GLU A 105 -2.90 -8.97 12.62
C GLU A 105 -3.28 -8.38 11.25
N LEU A 106 -2.28 -8.06 10.42
CA LEU A 106 -2.51 -7.56 9.06
C LEU A 106 -3.20 -8.61 8.18
N LEU A 107 -2.77 -9.88 8.24
CA LEU A 107 -3.37 -10.98 7.48
C LEU A 107 -4.85 -11.20 7.84
N SER A 108 -5.22 -10.99 9.11
CA SER A 108 -6.60 -11.16 9.56
C SER A 108 -7.59 -10.20 8.88
N ILE A 109 -7.13 -9.04 8.40
CA ILE A 109 -7.98 -8.06 7.69
C ILE A 109 -8.58 -8.65 6.41
N PHE A 110 -7.80 -9.49 5.73
CA PHE A 110 -8.19 -10.14 4.48
C PHE A 110 -8.47 -11.64 4.65
N HIS A 111 -8.58 -12.14 5.89
CA HIS A 111 -8.78 -13.56 6.21
C HIS A 111 -7.74 -14.47 5.52
N MET A 112 -6.47 -14.06 5.59
CA MET A 112 -5.36 -14.76 4.93
C MET A 112 -4.39 -15.45 5.92
N GLU A 113 -4.75 -15.58 7.19
CA GLU A 113 -3.90 -16.16 8.25
C GLU A 113 -3.46 -17.58 7.91
N ASP A 114 -4.39 -18.41 7.39
CA ASP A 114 -4.11 -19.78 7.00
C ASP A 114 -3.12 -19.90 5.84
N MET A 115 -2.89 -18.80 5.10
CA MET A 115 -1.95 -18.72 3.99
C MET A 115 -0.58 -18.17 4.40
N ALA A 116 -0.36 -17.84 5.68
CA ALA A 116 0.87 -17.18 6.15
C ALA A 116 2.16 -17.88 5.68
N ASN A 117 2.17 -19.21 5.70
CA ASN A 117 3.30 -20.04 5.30
C ASN A 117 3.33 -20.41 3.80
N ALA A 118 2.32 -20.03 3.02
CA ALA A 118 2.30 -20.30 1.59
C ALA A 118 3.27 -19.38 0.85
N GLN A 119 3.90 -19.87 -0.24
CA GLN A 119 4.71 -19.01 -1.09
C GLN A 119 3.83 -17.98 -1.81
N ALA A 120 4.23 -16.71 -1.76
CA ALA A 120 3.47 -15.61 -2.36
C ALA A 120 3.24 -15.80 -3.87
N GLY A 121 4.21 -16.38 -4.59
CA GLY A 121 4.09 -16.67 -6.02
C GLY A 121 3.11 -17.77 -6.37
N SER A 122 2.70 -18.63 -5.42
CA SER A 122 1.73 -19.71 -5.64
C SER A 122 0.29 -19.28 -5.40
N LEU A 123 0.06 -18.09 -4.85
CA LEU A 123 -1.28 -17.58 -4.56
C LEU A 123 -2.09 -17.28 -5.83
N PRO A 124 -3.42 -17.42 -5.81
CA PRO A 124 -4.28 -16.84 -6.84
C PRO A 124 -4.07 -15.33 -6.95
N TYR A 125 -4.34 -14.77 -8.14
CA TYR A 125 -4.09 -13.36 -8.44
C TYR A 125 -4.73 -12.39 -7.43
N GLY A 126 -6.00 -12.59 -7.07
CA GLY A 126 -6.69 -11.75 -6.07
C GLY A 126 -6.05 -11.80 -4.70
N ALA A 127 -5.54 -12.97 -4.26
CA ALA A 127 -4.79 -13.09 -3.00
C ALA A 127 -3.42 -12.40 -3.07
N GLN A 128 -2.73 -12.47 -4.20
CA GLN A 128 -1.49 -11.72 -4.40
C GLN A 128 -1.73 -10.21 -4.31
N ARG A 129 -2.84 -9.72 -4.87
CA ARG A 129 -3.20 -8.30 -4.81
C ARG A 129 -3.50 -7.85 -3.39
N ARG A 130 -4.24 -8.66 -2.63
CA ARG A 130 -4.48 -8.42 -1.19
C ARG A 130 -3.16 -8.37 -0.40
N LEU A 131 -2.27 -9.32 -0.64
CA LEU A 131 -0.96 -9.34 0.00
C LEU A 131 -0.12 -8.09 -0.32
N GLU A 132 -0.18 -7.58 -1.55
CA GLU A 132 0.49 -6.32 -1.93
C GLU A 132 -0.02 -5.14 -1.11
N ILE A 133 -1.34 -5.05 -0.88
CA ILE A 133 -1.93 -4.02 -0.02
C ILE A 133 -1.47 -4.18 1.43
N LEU A 134 -1.50 -5.40 1.98
CA LEU A 134 -1.02 -5.69 3.34
C LEU A 134 0.45 -5.32 3.51
N ARG A 135 1.28 -5.59 2.51
CA ARG A 135 2.68 -5.20 2.51
C ARG A 135 2.87 -3.68 2.53
N ALA A 136 2.03 -2.93 1.81
CA ALA A 136 2.05 -1.48 1.87
C ALA A 136 1.61 -0.97 3.26
N LEU A 137 0.58 -1.58 3.87
CA LEU A 137 0.12 -1.26 5.22
C LEU A 137 1.16 -1.57 6.31
N ALA A 138 2.00 -2.58 6.10
CA ALA A 138 3.06 -2.95 7.03
C ALA A 138 4.09 -1.83 7.25
N THR A 139 4.20 -0.87 6.34
CA THR A 139 5.03 0.33 6.50
C THR A 139 4.42 1.39 7.42
N ASN A 140 3.21 1.14 7.94
CA ASN A 140 2.44 2.03 8.82
C ASN A 140 2.20 3.43 8.21
N PRO A 141 1.59 3.52 7.01
CA PRO A 141 1.41 4.79 6.31
C PRO A 141 0.29 5.64 6.94
N SER A 142 0.37 6.97 6.73
CA SER A 142 -0.76 7.90 6.91
C SER A 142 -1.59 8.07 5.64
N LEU A 143 -0.96 7.84 4.48
CA LEU A 143 -1.59 7.88 3.15
C LEU A 143 -1.24 6.62 2.35
N LEU A 144 -2.27 5.89 1.94
CA LEU A 144 -2.16 4.71 1.08
C LEU A 144 -2.59 5.05 -0.35
N LEU A 145 -1.70 4.86 -1.32
CA LEU A 145 -1.96 5.06 -2.74
C LEU A 145 -2.25 3.70 -3.39
N LEU A 146 -3.46 3.53 -3.93
CA LEU A 146 -3.89 2.31 -4.61
C LEU A 146 -4.01 2.55 -6.12
N ASP A 147 -3.20 1.85 -6.91
CA ASP A 147 -3.14 1.99 -8.37
C ASP A 147 -3.90 0.83 -9.03
N GLU A 148 -5.15 1.07 -9.43
CA GLU A 148 -6.08 0.11 -10.03
C GLU A 148 -6.19 -1.19 -9.20
N PRO A 149 -6.58 -1.11 -7.91
CA PRO A 149 -6.53 -2.26 -7.01
C PRO A 149 -7.50 -3.39 -7.41
N ALA A 150 -8.59 -3.10 -8.12
CA ALA A 150 -9.56 -4.09 -8.57
C ALA A 150 -9.27 -4.64 -9.99
N ALA A 151 -8.18 -4.21 -10.64
CA ALA A 151 -7.86 -4.67 -11.99
C ALA A 151 -7.73 -6.20 -12.06
N GLY A 152 -8.48 -6.83 -12.97
CA GLY A 152 -8.46 -8.28 -13.19
C GLY A 152 -9.25 -9.11 -12.16
N MET A 153 -9.96 -8.48 -11.25
CA MET A 153 -10.85 -9.13 -10.29
C MET A 153 -12.25 -9.36 -10.86
N ASN A 154 -12.92 -10.40 -10.40
CA ASN A 154 -14.33 -10.60 -10.68
C ASN A 154 -15.20 -9.71 -9.77
N PRO A 155 -16.52 -9.55 -10.04
CA PRO A 155 -17.39 -8.67 -9.25
C PRO A 155 -17.46 -9.00 -7.75
N SER A 156 -17.38 -10.29 -7.38
CA SER A 156 -17.39 -10.71 -5.98
C SER A 156 -16.08 -10.34 -5.27
N GLU A 157 -14.95 -10.52 -5.93
CA GLU A 157 -13.64 -10.12 -5.42
C GLU A 157 -13.52 -8.61 -5.29
N THR A 158 -14.10 -7.86 -6.25
CA THR A 158 -14.14 -6.39 -6.19
C THR A 158 -14.99 -5.91 -5.01
N ALA A 159 -16.14 -6.55 -4.73
CA ALA A 159 -16.96 -6.20 -3.58
C ALA A 159 -16.22 -6.47 -2.26
N GLU A 160 -15.60 -7.64 -2.12
CA GLU A 160 -14.77 -7.99 -0.96
C GLU A 160 -13.61 -7.00 -0.75
N LEU A 161 -12.92 -6.64 -1.85
CA LEU A 161 -11.84 -5.64 -1.79
C LEU A 161 -12.36 -4.27 -1.34
N THR A 162 -13.55 -3.89 -1.80
CA THR A 162 -14.22 -2.64 -1.43
C THR A 162 -14.44 -2.57 0.09
N ASP A 163 -15.02 -3.62 0.67
CA ASP A 163 -15.27 -3.72 2.11
C ASP A 163 -13.95 -3.68 2.90
N ASN A 164 -12.93 -4.37 2.40
CA ASN A 164 -11.61 -4.38 3.01
C ASN A 164 -10.92 -3.01 2.98
N ILE A 165 -11.05 -2.23 1.90
CA ILE A 165 -10.50 -0.85 1.84
C ILE A 165 -11.19 0.04 2.87
N LEU A 166 -12.50 -0.07 3.03
CA LEU A 166 -13.25 0.65 4.07
C LEU A 166 -12.77 0.25 5.47
N ALA A 167 -12.62 -1.05 5.74
CA ALA A 167 -12.12 -1.57 7.02
C ALA A 167 -10.70 -1.06 7.32
N ILE A 168 -9.80 -1.04 6.32
CA ILE A 168 -8.44 -0.51 6.44
C ILE A 168 -8.48 0.97 6.85
N ARG A 169 -9.25 1.81 6.12
CA ARG A 169 -9.39 3.24 6.45
C ARG A 169 -9.83 3.43 7.90
N ASP A 170 -10.83 2.66 8.33
CA ASP A 170 -11.45 2.83 9.64
C ASP A 170 -10.59 2.28 10.78
N THR A 171 -9.91 1.15 10.56
CA THR A 171 -9.05 0.51 11.56
C THR A 171 -7.75 1.30 11.76
N PHE A 172 -7.08 1.67 10.67
CA PHE A 172 -5.77 2.35 10.73
C PHE A 172 -5.87 3.87 10.77
N LYS A 173 -7.08 4.44 10.59
CA LYS A 173 -7.31 5.91 10.55
C LYS A 173 -6.45 6.62 9.50
N ILE A 174 -6.20 5.96 8.37
CA ILE A 174 -5.40 6.48 7.26
C ILE A 174 -6.25 7.11 6.16
N ALA A 175 -5.63 7.96 5.37
CA ALA A 175 -6.20 8.41 4.10
C ALA A 175 -5.89 7.41 2.99
N VAL A 176 -6.81 7.25 2.05
CA VAL A 176 -6.62 6.42 0.85
C VAL A 176 -6.85 7.28 -0.38
N LEU A 177 -5.91 7.28 -1.32
CA LEU A 177 -6.09 7.84 -2.64
C LEU A 177 -6.02 6.71 -3.65
N LEU A 178 -7.09 6.51 -4.42
CA LEU A 178 -7.15 5.44 -5.39
C LEU A 178 -7.30 5.96 -6.83
N ILE A 179 -6.62 5.30 -7.75
CA ILE A 179 -6.87 5.39 -9.19
C ILE A 179 -7.70 4.17 -9.55
N GLU A 180 -8.86 4.38 -10.17
CA GLU A 180 -9.73 3.31 -10.62
C GLU A 180 -10.50 3.70 -11.88
N HIS A 181 -10.89 2.67 -12.64
CA HIS A 181 -11.74 2.78 -13.81
C HIS A 181 -13.14 2.20 -13.56
N ASP A 182 -13.30 1.38 -12.52
CA ASP A 182 -14.61 0.86 -12.09
C ASP A 182 -15.35 1.96 -11.33
N MET A 183 -16.28 2.59 -12.03
CA MET A 183 -17.09 3.67 -11.45
C MET A 183 -17.99 3.19 -10.31
N ASN A 184 -18.39 1.91 -10.30
CA ASN A 184 -19.20 1.38 -9.19
C ASN A 184 -18.37 1.37 -7.89
N LEU A 185 -17.11 0.89 -7.96
CA LEU A 185 -16.22 0.94 -6.82
C LEU A 185 -15.99 2.38 -6.36
N VAL A 186 -15.61 3.27 -7.29
CA VAL A 186 -15.32 4.68 -6.96
C VAL A 186 -16.50 5.36 -6.28
N MET A 187 -17.71 5.23 -6.84
CA MET A 187 -18.91 5.87 -6.30
C MET A 187 -19.37 5.29 -4.96
N ASN A 188 -19.01 4.04 -4.66
CA ASN A 188 -19.41 3.40 -3.41
C ASN A 188 -18.51 3.77 -2.23
N ILE A 189 -17.21 4.05 -2.45
CA ILE A 189 -16.28 4.24 -1.34
C ILE A 189 -15.63 5.62 -1.27
N CYS A 190 -15.57 6.38 -2.37
CA CYS A 190 -14.89 7.68 -2.37
C CYS A 190 -15.79 8.77 -1.80
N GLU A 191 -15.26 9.50 -0.82
CA GLU A 191 -15.89 10.69 -0.22
C GLU A 191 -15.64 11.93 -1.10
N GLY A 192 -14.59 11.90 -1.92
CA GLY A 192 -14.24 12.94 -2.88
C GLY A 192 -13.64 12.35 -4.15
N ILE A 193 -13.93 12.97 -5.30
CA ILE A 193 -13.42 12.51 -6.60
C ILE A 193 -12.75 13.68 -7.30
N ALA A 194 -11.49 13.51 -7.67
CA ALA A 194 -10.74 14.42 -8.51
C ALA A 194 -10.73 13.88 -9.95
N VAL A 195 -11.23 14.68 -10.89
CA VAL A 195 -11.26 14.32 -12.31
C VAL A 195 -10.10 14.97 -13.04
N LEU A 196 -9.21 14.15 -13.60
CA LEU A 196 -8.03 14.61 -14.33
C LEU A 196 -8.26 14.48 -15.84
N ASN A 197 -7.94 15.54 -16.58
CA ASN A 197 -7.98 15.55 -18.03
C ASN A 197 -6.78 16.29 -18.58
N PHE A 198 -5.93 15.59 -19.37
CA PHE A 198 -4.67 16.13 -19.90
C PHE A 198 -3.84 16.92 -18.88
N GLY A 199 -3.67 16.39 -17.69
CA GLY A 199 -2.89 16.99 -16.60
C GLY A 199 -3.59 18.15 -15.86
N LYS A 200 -4.85 18.44 -16.16
CA LYS A 200 -5.65 19.47 -15.49
C LYS A 200 -6.76 18.85 -14.70
N LEU A 201 -6.98 19.37 -13.51
CA LEU A 201 -8.16 19.06 -12.70
C LEU A 201 -9.37 19.80 -13.26
N ILE A 202 -10.51 19.10 -13.44
CA ILE A 202 -11.76 19.64 -13.98
C ILE A 202 -12.91 19.44 -13.01
#